data_8f5f61bd58cbb6482e9af8f2ce3ce89f
#
_entry.id   8f5f61bd58cbb6482e9af8f2ce3ce89f
#
_cell.length_a   1.000
_cell.length_b   1.000
_cell.length_c   1.000
_cell.angle_alpha   90.00
_cell.angle_beta   90.00
_cell.angle_gamma   90.00
#
_symmetry.space_group_name_H-M   'P 1'
#
loop_
_entity.id
_entity.type
_entity.pdbx_description
1 polymer ?
#
loop_
_entity_poly.entity_id
_entity_poly.type
_entity_poly.pdbx_seq_one_letter_code
_entity_poly.pdbx_strand_id
1 'polypeptide(L)'
;MQSRLHGLQFEHVSGTIWQGQAVQVSTAGGPSFGSVAWTLSRRAIIGDIRLGLDFRQPQLQLHGQMHRLSPTQDEWRDVTLHVDMALLALQPWLHGQPQGQLDVHIAQAQLQGNWPMQVEATGHWSQAAIHTVQGTFPLGALSLNVSGQSGVLQATLNDDGTGPLQTAGRLSFSPLGWDLSMDLKPRRSDPAFLHWLHTLGTPAPDGSVRLRYRGGLTQLNAPTGNP
;
A
#
# COMPACT_ATOMS: atom_id res chain seq x y z
N MET A 1 4.77 6.00 32.56
CA MET A 1 3.37 6.33 32.29
C MET A 1 3.03 5.76 30.93
N GLN A 2 2.15 4.77 30.85
CA GLN A 2 1.70 4.18 29.57
C GLN A 2 0.48 4.97 29.11
N SER A 3 0.60 5.66 27.98
CA SER A 3 -0.53 6.35 27.37
C SER A 3 -1.23 5.40 26.41
N ARG A 4 -2.51 5.13 26.62
CA ARG A 4 -3.33 4.28 25.74
C ARG A 4 -4.18 5.19 24.85
N LEU A 5 -3.96 5.12 23.54
CA LEU A 5 -4.80 5.74 22.54
C LEU A 5 -5.36 4.61 21.64
N HIS A 6 -6.67 4.33 21.76
CA HIS A 6 -7.39 3.37 20.91
C HIS A 6 -6.72 2.00 20.73
N GLY A 7 -6.20 1.42 21.83
CA GLY A 7 -5.55 0.09 21.80
C GLY A 7 -4.05 0.10 21.50
N LEU A 8 -3.44 1.25 21.25
CA LEU A 8 -2.00 1.40 21.13
C LEU A 8 -1.36 1.70 22.50
N GLN A 9 -0.23 1.09 22.77
CA GLN A 9 0.63 1.35 23.92
C GLN A 9 1.90 2.03 23.44
N PHE A 10 2.24 3.13 24.10
CA PHE A 10 3.46 3.89 23.82
C PHE A 10 4.41 3.72 24.98
N GLU A 11 5.62 3.26 24.71
CA GLU A 11 6.67 3.10 25.70
C GLU A 11 7.80 4.09 25.45
N HIS A 12 8.44 4.52 26.55
CA HIS A 12 9.53 5.48 26.54
C HIS A 12 9.17 6.77 25.77
N VAL A 13 8.01 7.32 26.09
CA VAL A 13 7.57 8.61 25.52
C VAL A 13 8.41 9.73 26.11
N SER A 14 8.96 10.57 25.26
CA SER A 14 9.75 11.74 25.64
C SER A 14 9.31 12.97 24.84
N GLY A 15 9.61 14.16 25.37
CA GLY A 15 9.22 15.43 24.76
C GLY A 15 7.88 15.97 25.29
N THR A 16 7.18 16.71 24.44
CA THR A 16 5.93 17.40 24.72
C THR A 16 4.84 17.01 23.72
N ILE A 17 3.61 17.51 23.94
CA ILE A 17 2.54 17.35 22.93
C ILE A 17 2.88 18.05 21.61
N TRP A 18 3.71 19.09 21.65
CA TRP A 18 4.11 19.86 20.46
C TRP A 18 5.24 19.20 19.67
N GLN A 19 6.12 18.55 20.38
CA GLN A 19 7.24 17.79 19.78
C GLN A 19 7.60 16.66 20.73
N GLY A 20 7.43 15.45 20.28
CA GLY A 20 7.71 14.27 21.09
C GLY A 20 8.06 13.07 20.24
N GLN A 21 8.45 12.03 20.95
CA GLN A 21 8.74 10.73 20.36
C GLN A 21 8.37 9.61 21.33
N ALA A 22 8.00 8.47 20.77
CA ALA A 22 7.88 7.20 21.48
C ALA A 22 8.84 6.20 20.82
N VAL A 23 9.70 5.60 21.62
CA VAL A 23 10.72 4.66 21.11
C VAL A 23 10.07 3.34 20.71
N GLN A 24 8.95 2.99 21.36
CA GLN A 24 8.26 1.75 21.10
C GLN A 24 6.76 1.96 21.09
N VAL A 25 6.14 1.57 19.97
CA VAL A 25 4.69 1.52 19.80
C VAL A 25 4.28 0.07 19.65
N SER A 26 3.30 -0.37 20.44
CA SER A 26 2.77 -1.75 20.38
C SER A 26 1.24 -1.74 20.49
N THR A 27 0.59 -2.81 20.10
CA THR A 27 -0.79 -3.08 20.52
C THR A 27 -0.80 -3.77 21.89
N ALA A 28 -1.92 -3.72 22.59
CA ALA A 28 -2.06 -4.37 23.89
C ALA A 28 -1.76 -5.88 23.78
N GLY A 29 -0.58 -6.30 24.27
CA GLY A 29 -0.13 -7.70 24.21
C GLY A 29 0.44 -8.16 22.86
N GLY A 30 0.65 -7.23 21.88
CA GLY A 30 1.24 -7.53 20.58
C GLY A 30 2.71 -7.13 20.46
N PRO A 31 3.34 -7.47 19.32
CA PRO A 31 4.72 -7.09 19.06
C PRO A 31 4.88 -5.57 18.94
N SER A 32 6.13 -5.10 19.13
CA SER A 32 6.46 -3.71 18.87
C SER A 32 6.43 -3.40 17.37
N PHE A 33 5.83 -2.25 17.03
CA PHE A 33 5.74 -1.79 15.63
C PHE A 33 6.86 -0.80 15.26
N GLY A 34 7.70 -0.38 16.20
CA GLY A 34 8.78 0.57 15.94
C GLY A 34 8.65 1.86 16.75
N SER A 35 9.29 2.93 16.27
CA SER A 35 9.29 4.24 16.90
C SER A 35 8.43 5.22 16.12
N VAL A 36 7.89 6.21 16.83
CA VAL A 36 7.15 7.33 16.22
C VAL A 36 7.65 8.65 16.81
N ALA A 37 7.86 9.63 15.94
CA ALA A 37 8.09 11.01 16.34
C ALA A 37 7.02 11.91 15.73
N TRP A 38 6.65 12.97 16.44
CA TRP A 38 5.64 13.91 15.97
C TRP A 38 6.04 15.35 16.27
N THR A 39 5.54 16.23 15.41
CA THR A 39 5.58 17.67 15.60
C THR A 39 4.18 18.24 15.40
N LEU A 40 3.61 18.87 16.41
CA LEU A 40 2.30 19.50 16.34
C LEU A 40 2.47 21.03 16.39
N SER A 41 1.84 21.73 15.44
CA SER A 41 1.84 23.18 15.44
C SER A 41 1.20 23.75 16.71
N ARG A 42 1.81 24.75 17.34
CA ARG A 42 1.20 25.47 18.47
C ARG A 42 -0.10 26.19 18.08
N ARG A 43 -0.31 26.46 16.80
CA ARG A 43 -1.57 27.01 16.27
C ARG A 43 -2.75 26.05 16.39
N ALA A 44 -2.52 24.78 16.75
CA ALA A 44 -3.58 23.82 17.06
C ALA A 44 -4.52 24.32 18.20
N ILE A 45 -4.01 25.16 19.11
CA ILE A 45 -4.83 25.79 20.17
C ILE A 45 -5.94 26.67 19.58
N ILE A 46 -5.71 27.28 18.43
CA ILE A 46 -6.69 28.15 17.73
C ILE A 46 -7.33 27.43 16.53
N GLY A 47 -7.21 26.09 16.47
CA GLY A 47 -7.87 25.29 15.45
C GLY A 47 -7.05 25.01 14.17
N ASP A 48 -5.86 25.63 13.97
CA ASP A 48 -4.97 25.32 12.84
C ASP A 48 -4.06 24.12 13.20
N ILE A 49 -4.59 22.92 13.00
CA ILE A 49 -3.92 21.66 13.37
C ILE A 49 -3.02 21.22 12.20
N ARG A 50 -1.71 21.27 12.42
CA ARG A 50 -0.68 20.74 11.52
C ARG A 50 0.18 19.76 12.28
N LEU A 51 0.25 18.53 11.77
CA LEU A 51 0.97 17.41 12.37
C LEU A 51 2.02 16.90 11.39
N GLY A 52 3.29 16.95 11.79
CA GLY A 52 4.36 16.17 11.16
C GLY A 52 4.46 14.82 11.84
N LEU A 53 4.55 13.76 11.09
CA LEU A 53 4.68 12.40 11.58
C LEU A 53 5.90 11.73 10.95
N ASP A 54 6.70 11.07 11.79
CA ASP A 54 7.83 10.25 11.37
C ASP A 54 7.71 8.91 12.10
N PHE A 55 7.45 7.84 11.35
CA PHE A 55 7.35 6.49 11.87
C PHE A 55 8.49 5.65 11.32
N ARG A 56 9.18 4.90 12.17
CA ARG A 56 10.33 4.07 11.79
C ARG A 56 10.26 2.69 12.40
N GLN A 57 10.30 1.73 11.52
CA GLN A 57 10.50 0.32 11.80
C GLN A 57 11.57 -0.20 10.81
N PRO A 58 12.32 -1.27 11.10
CA PRO A 58 13.33 -1.79 10.15
C PRO A 58 12.80 -2.07 8.74
N GLN A 59 11.54 -2.50 8.64
CA GLN A 59 10.89 -2.89 7.37
C GLN A 59 9.86 -1.87 6.86
N LEU A 60 9.60 -0.79 7.61
CA LEU A 60 8.61 0.23 7.27
C LEU A 60 9.03 1.59 7.79
N GLN A 61 9.17 2.56 6.90
CA GLN A 61 9.40 3.94 7.25
C GLN A 61 8.33 4.81 6.61
N LEU A 62 7.75 5.71 7.39
CA LEU A 62 6.76 6.66 6.91
C LEU A 62 7.10 8.04 7.47
N HIS A 63 7.14 9.01 6.57
CA HIS A 63 7.24 10.42 6.91
C HIS A 63 6.13 11.18 6.19
N GLY A 64 5.54 12.21 6.83
CA GLY A 64 4.51 13.00 6.17
C GLY A 64 3.99 14.14 7.03
N GLN A 65 3.29 15.06 6.37
CA GLN A 65 2.68 16.20 7.00
C GLN A 65 1.17 16.17 6.80
N MET A 66 0.43 16.39 7.89
CA MET A 66 -1.02 16.47 7.86
C MET A 66 -1.46 17.87 8.29
N HIS A 67 -2.42 18.41 7.56
CA HIS A 67 -3.14 19.62 7.89
C HIS A 67 -4.64 19.34 7.99
N ARG A 68 -5.25 19.62 9.12
CA ARG A 68 -6.71 19.50 9.30
C ARG A 68 -7.39 20.71 8.70
N LEU A 69 -8.15 20.49 7.64
CA LEU A 69 -8.90 21.56 6.96
C LEU A 69 -10.27 21.81 7.62
N SER A 70 -10.90 20.75 8.15
CA SER A 70 -12.18 20.82 8.87
C SER A 70 -12.29 19.64 9.85
N PRO A 71 -13.32 19.55 10.68
CA PRO A 71 -13.52 18.41 11.59
C PRO A 71 -13.57 17.04 10.90
N THR A 72 -13.89 17.01 9.61
CA THR A 72 -14.03 15.80 8.82
C THR A 72 -13.07 15.71 7.63
N GLN A 73 -12.22 16.72 7.41
CA GLN A 73 -11.30 16.77 6.28
C GLN A 73 -9.87 16.97 6.75
N ASP A 74 -9.02 16.04 6.36
CA ASP A 74 -7.59 16.09 6.57
C ASP A 74 -6.87 16.09 5.20
N GLU A 75 -5.84 16.90 5.07
CA GLU A 75 -4.93 16.94 3.94
C GLU A 75 -3.56 16.44 4.35
N TRP A 76 -3.06 15.47 3.61
CA TRP A 76 -1.70 14.97 3.74
C TRP A 76 -0.86 15.44 2.57
N ARG A 77 0.36 15.87 2.85
CA ARG A 77 1.33 16.34 1.85
C ARG A 77 2.70 15.74 2.10
N ASP A 78 3.43 15.58 1.01
CA ASP A 78 4.83 15.12 1.04
C ASP A 78 5.01 13.87 1.88
N VAL A 79 4.07 12.90 1.72
CA VAL A 79 4.17 11.62 2.43
C VAL A 79 5.10 10.70 1.67
N THR A 80 6.15 10.26 2.33
CA THR A 80 7.04 9.21 1.84
C THR A 80 6.85 7.95 2.66
N LEU A 81 6.76 6.82 1.96
CA LEU A 81 6.62 5.51 2.55
C LEU A 81 7.64 4.57 1.92
N HIS A 82 8.46 3.94 2.74
CA HIS A 82 9.41 2.91 2.35
C HIS A 82 9.04 1.61 3.03
N VAL A 83 8.79 0.56 2.26
CA VAL A 83 8.30 -0.74 2.74
C VAL A 83 9.13 -1.87 2.17
N ASP A 84 9.64 -2.75 3.04
CA ASP A 84 10.07 -4.07 2.63
C ASP A 84 8.81 -4.91 2.34
N MET A 85 8.67 -5.35 1.10
CA MET A 85 7.49 -6.08 0.65
C MET A 85 7.29 -7.41 1.38
N ALA A 86 8.34 -7.97 1.99
CA ALA A 86 8.24 -9.17 2.82
C ALA A 86 7.38 -8.94 4.08
N LEU A 87 7.19 -7.68 4.52
CA LEU A 87 6.29 -7.32 5.62
C LEU A 87 4.81 -7.54 5.25
N LEU A 88 4.47 -7.40 3.98
CA LEU A 88 3.10 -7.58 3.51
C LEU A 88 2.80 -9.07 3.42
N ALA A 89 2.27 -9.62 4.52
CA ALA A 89 1.71 -10.97 4.53
C ALA A 89 0.62 -11.07 3.46
N LEU A 90 0.81 -11.99 2.55
CA LEU A 90 0.12 -11.97 1.28
C LEU A 90 -1.33 -12.33 1.32
N GLN A 91 -2.01 -11.69 0.41
CA GLN A 91 -3.32 -12.12 -0.05
C GLN A 91 -3.20 -13.50 -0.73
N PRO A 92 -4.11 -14.45 -0.45
CA PRO A 92 -4.05 -15.82 -1.00
C PRO A 92 -3.94 -15.91 -2.53
N TRP A 93 -4.38 -14.87 -3.25
CA TRP A 93 -4.41 -14.83 -4.71
C TRP A 93 -3.04 -14.64 -5.40
N LEU A 94 -1.99 -14.18 -4.67
CA LEU A 94 -0.65 -14.07 -5.25
C LEU A 94 0.13 -15.38 -5.26
N HIS A 95 -0.38 -16.42 -4.58
CA HIS A 95 0.27 -17.74 -4.52
C HIS A 95 1.77 -17.69 -4.19
N GLY A 96 2.17 -16.75 -3.31
CA GLY A 96 3.56 -16.56 -2.93
C GLY A 96 3.80 -15.33 -2.07
N GLN A 97 5.02 -15.08 -1.60
CA GLN A 97 5.40 -13.93 -0.78
C GLN A 97 6.09 -12.87 -1.65
N PRO A 98 5.65 -11.60 -1.68
CA PRO A 98 6.36 -10.55 -2.37
C PRO A 98 7.68 -10.28 -1.68
N GLN A 99 8.66 -9.94 -2.48
CA GLN A 99 10.00 -9.53 -2.06
C GLN A 99 10.38 -8.25 -2.80
N GLY A 100 11.37 -7.55 -2.26
CA GLY A 100 11.85 -6.29 -2.78
C GLY A 100 11.38 -5.11 -1.94
N GLN A 101 11.67 -3.90 -2.41
CA GLN A 101 11.39 -2.68 -1.69
C GLN A 101 10.43 -1.80 -2.46
N LEU A 102 9.39 -1.32 -1.78
CA LEU A 102 8.41 -0.39 -2.32
C LEU A 102 8.62 0.99 -1.72
N ASP A 103 8.95 1.94 -2.58
CA ASP A 103 9.01 3.36 -2.28
C ASP A 103 7.76 4.04 -2.82
N VAL A 104 7.02 4.75 -1.97
CA VAL A 104 5.83 5.51 -2.37
C VAL A 104 6.00 6.96 -1.96
N HIS A 105 5.71 7.86 -2.88
CA HIS A 105 5.61 9.29 -2.63
C HIS A 105 4.20 9.76 -2.92
N ILE A 106 3.52 10.30 -1.90
CA ILE A 106 2.21 10.93 -2.02
C ILE A 106 2.43 12.43 -1.97
N ALA A 107 2.31 13.09 -3.13
CA ALA A 107 2.45 14.54 -3.21
C ALA A 107 1.31 15.23 -2.44
N GLN A 108 0.09 14.72 -2.61
CA GLN A 108 -1.09 15.22 -1.92
C GLN A 108 -2.13 14.12 -1.75
N ALA A 109 -2.78 14.09 -0.60
CA ALA A 109 -3.99 13.30 -0.36
C ALA A 109 -4.96 14.09 0.51
N GLN A 110 -6.21 14.24 0.06
CA GLN A 110 -7.29 14.80 0.83
C GLN A 110 -8.26 13.68 1.23
N LEU A 111 -8.51 13.59 2.53
CA LEU A 111 -9.42 12.61 3.11
C LEU A 111 -10.66 13.32 3.66
N GLN A 112 -11.81 12.72 3.43
CA GLN A 112 -13.05 13.10 4.11
C GLN A 112 -13.49 11.95 5.01
N GLY A 113 -13.43 12.16 6.31
CA GLY A 113 -13.45 11.06 7.27
C GLY A 113 -12.20 10.18 7.04
N ASN A 114 -12.42 8.88 6.81
CA ASN A 114 -11.33 7.94 6.50
C ASN A 114 -11.25 7.60 4.99
N TRP A 115 -11.98 8.34 4.14
CA TRP A 115 -12.03 8.05 2.71
C TRP A 115 -11.22 9.06 1.90
N PRO A 116 -10.32 8.60 1.02
CA PRO A 116 -9.55 9.47 0.15
C PRO A 116 -10.44 10.05 -0.96
N MET A 117 -10.62 11.37 -0.94
CA MET A 117 -11.39 12.11 -1.95
C MET A 117 -10.53 12.56 -3.11
N GLN A 118 -9.28 12.89 -2.83
CA GLN A 118 -8.28 13.28 -3.82
C GLN A 118 -6.95 12.68 -3.41
N VAL A 119 -6.24 12.09 -4.38
CA VAL A 119 -4.90 11.53 -4.16
C VAL A 119 -4.06 11.74 -5.40
N GLU A 120 -2.80 12.09 -5.20
CA GLU A 120 -1.76 12.08 -6.21
C GLU A 120 -0.52 11.41 -5.61
N ALA A 121 -0.17 10.24 -6.14
CA ALA A 121 0.94 9.46 -5.62
C ALA A 121 1.66 8.69 -6.73
N THR A 122 2.96 8.47 -6.50
CA THR A 122 3.81 7.61 -7.32
C THR A 122 4.47 6.56 -6.43
N GLY A 123 4.73 5.39 -7.00
CA GLY A 123 5.44 4.32 -6.31
C GLY A 123 6.44 3.64 -7.22
N HIS A 124 7.46 3.07 -6.62
CA HIS A 124 8.47 2.27 -7.31
C HIS A 124 8.77 1.02 -6.48
N TRP A 125 8.47 -0.15 -7.07
CA TRP A 125 8.81 -1.42 -6.45
C TRP A 125 10.06 -1.97 -7.10
N SER A 126 11.18 -1.84 -6.41
CA SER A 126 12.49 -2.31 -6.86
C SER A 126 12.73 -3.76 -6.46
N GLN A 127 13.51 -4.48 -7.26
CA GLN A 127 13.83 -5.89 -7.04
C GLN A 127 12.58 -6.75 -6.80
N ALA A 128 11.48 -6.39 -7.47
CA ALA A 128 10.21 -7.07 -7.30
C ALA A 128 10.34 -8.56 -7.68
N ALA A 129 9.96 -9.42 -6.75
CA ALA A 129 9.92 -10.86 -6.95
C ALA A 129 8.80 -11.48 -6.10
N ILE A 130 8.36 -12.66 -6.48
CA ILE A 130 7.43 -13.50 -5.73
C ILE A 130 8.16 -14.78 -5.31
N HIS A 131 8.26 -15.01 -4.01
CA HIS A 131 8.78 -16.24 -3.43
C HIS A 131 7.66 -17.24 -3.20
N THR A 132 7.79 -18.43 -3.77
CA THR A 132 6.82 -19.53 -3.65
C THR A 132 7.50 -20.81 -3.19
N VAL A 133 6.75 -21.84 -2.92
CA VAL A 133 7.29 -23.18 -2.64
C VAL A 133 8.08 -23.77 -3.82
N GLN A 134 7.89 -23.28 -5.03
CA GLN A 134 8.56 -23.72 -6.24
C GLN A 134 9.84 -22.92 -6.56
N GLY A 135 10.06 -21.80 -5.86
CA GLY A 135 11.21 -20.92 -6.05
C GLY A 135 10.84 -19.42 -6.01
N THR A 136 11.83 -18.61 -6.36
CA THR A 136 11.66 -17.15 -6.42
C THR A 136 11.56 -16.72 -7.88
N PHE A 137 10.46 -16.07 -8.22
CA PHE A 137 10.17 -15.58 -9.57
C PHE A 137 10.39 -14.06 -9.62
N PRO A 138 11.46 -13.59 -10.28
CA PRO A 138 11.71 -12.17 -10.42
C PRO A 138 10.69 -11.53 -11.37
N LEU A 139 10.18 -10.36 -11.01
CA LEU A 139 9.26 -9.58 -11.82
C LEU A 139 9.97 -8.41 -12.53
N GLY A 140 11.09 -7.94 -11.95
CA GLY A 140 11.80 -6.74 -12.38
C GLY A 140 11.53 -5.56 -11.48
N ALA A 141 11.59 -4.34 -12.01
CA ALA A 141 11.16 -3.14 -11.33
C ALA A 141 9.80 -2.69 -11.86
N LEU A 142 8.92 -2.29 -10.95
CA LEU A 142 7.55 -1.89 -11.27
C LEU A 142 7.30 -0.46 -10.80
N SER A 143 6.64 0.32 -11.65
CA SER A 143 6.22 1.70 -11.38
C SER A 143 4.72 1.76 -11.15
N LEU A 144 4.30 2.42 -10.09
CA LEU A 144 2.92 2.64 -9.69
C LEU A 144 2.59 4.13 -9.79
N ASN A 145 1.50 4.47 -10.46
CA ASN A 145 0.94 5.82 -10.45
C ASN A 145 -0.49 5.75 -9.93
N VAL A 146 -0.80 6.58 -8.94
CA VAL A 146 -2.13 6.65 -8.33
C VAL A 146 -2.67 8.06 -8.47
N SER A 147 -3.86 8.17 -9.01
CA SER A 147 -4.62 9.41 -9.06
C SER A 147 -6.02 9.18 -8.49
N GLY A 148 -6.56 10.16 -7.80
CA GLY A 148 -7.89 10.06 -7.22
C GLY A 148 -8.63 11.38 -7.32
N GLN A 149 -9.90 11.33 -7.70
CA GLN A 149 -10.80 12.49 -7.71
C GLN A 149 -12.20 12.05 -7.27
N SER A 150 -12.84 12.90 -6.46
CA SER A 150 -14.21 12.69 -6.00
C SER A 150 -14.45 11.32 -5.33
N GLY A 151 -13.42 10.79 -4.65
CA GLY A 151 -13.49 9.51 -3.94
C GLY A 151 -13.35 8.26 -4.81
N VAL A 152 -12.98 8.43 -6.09
CA VAL A 152 -12.60 7.32 -6.98
C VAL A 152 -11.10 7.37 -7.21
N LEU A 153 -10.41 6.30 -6.84
CA LEU A 153 -8.97 6.14 -7.05
C LEU A 153 -8.72 5.29 -8.30
N GLN A 154 -7.77 5.70 -9.08
CA GLN A 154 -7.24 4.94 -10.21
C GLN A 154 -5.75 4.73 -10.01
N ALA A 155 -5.30 3.50 -10.16
CA ALA A 155 -3.89 3.17 -10.12
C ALA A 155 -3.48 2.45 -11.41
N THR A 156 -2.30 2.75 -11.91
CA THR A 156 -1.65 2.04 -13.01
C THR A 156 -0.34 1.48 -12.54
N LEU A 157 -0.09 0.21 -12.88
CA LEU A 157 1.15 -0.51 -12.58
C LEU A 157 1.80 -0.91 -13.90
N ASN A 158 3.05 -0.50 -14.11
CA ASN A 158 3.81 -0.85 -15.30
C ASN A 158 5.22 -1.31 -14.91
N ASP A 159 5.79 -2.20 -15.69
CA ASP A 159 7.20 -2.53 -15.56
C ASP A 159 8.11 -1.50 -16.25
N ASP A 160 9.39 -1.50 -15.90
CA ASP A 160 10.40 -0.60 -16.46
C ASP A 160 10.99 -1.06 -17.81
N GLY A 161 10.53 -2.21 -18.32
CA GLY A 161 10.99 -2.78 -19.57
C GLY A 161 12.24 -3.68 -19.46
N THR A 162 12.92 -3.71 -18.32
CA THR A 162 14.19 -4.43 -18.15
C THR A 162 14.03 -5.83 -17.54
N GLY A 163 12.96 -6.05 -16.79
CA GLY A 163 12.67 -7.30 -16.09
C GLY A 163 12.23 -8.45 -17.00
N PRO A 164 12.17 -9.68 -16.46
CA PRO A 164 11.75 -10.87 -17.21
C PRO A 164 10.25 -10.89 -17.51
N LEU A 165 9.45 -10.05 -16.84
CA LEU A 165 8.01 -9.94 -16.99
C LEU A 165 7.64 -8.55 -17.51
N GLN A 166 6.87 -8.52 -18.58
CA GLN A 166 6.13 -7.32 -18.97
C GLN A 166 4.83 -7.28 -18.18
N THR A 167 4.59 -6.17 -17.48
CA THR A 167 3.42 -5.99 -16.61
C THR A 167 2.70 -4.71 -16.99
N ALA A 168 1.40 -4.81 -17.22
CA ALA A 168 0.50 -3.66 -17.36
C ALA A 168 -0.74 -3.90 -16.51
N GLY A 169 -0.92 -3.11 -15.47
CA GLY A 169 -2.02 -3.23 -14.52
C GLY A 169 -2.82 -1.96 -14.38
N ARG A 170 -4.12 -2.11 -14.10
CA ARG A 170 -5.02 -1.02 -13.73
C ARG A 170 -5.88 -1.46 -12.57
N LEU A 171 -5.97 -0.60 -11.56
CA LEU A 171 -6.85 -0.76 -10.42
C LEU A 171 -7.76 0.47 -10.34
N SER A 172 -9.06 0.24 -10.22
CA SER A 172 -10.03 1.27 -9.84
C SER A 172 -10.59 0.92 -8.47
N PHE A 173 -10.67 1.89 -7.58
CA PHE A 173 -11.15 1.70 -6.21
C PHE A 173 -12.10 2.83 -5.84
N SER A 174 -13.28 2.49 -5.32
CA SER A 174 -14.34 3.42 -4.93
C SER A 174 -15.07 2.91 -3.69
N PRO A 175 -15.90 3.71 -3.02
CA PRO A 175 -16.71 3.24 -1.89
C PRO A 175 -17.64 2.07 -2.20
N LEU A 176 -17.97 1.86 -3.47
CA LEU A 176 -18.86 0.79 -3.92
C LEU A 176 -18.13 -0.51 -4.25
N GLY A 177 -16.81 -0.45 -4.46
CA GLY A 177 -16.02 -1.62 -4.80
C GLY A 177 -14.74 -1.30 -5.55
N TRP A 178 -14.08 -2.35 -6.00
CA TRP A 178 -12.82 -2.26 -6.72
C TRP A 178 -12.80 -3.22 -7.91
N ASP A 179 -12.04 -2.84 -8.91
CA ASP A 179 -11.78 -3.62 -10.13
C ASP A 179 -10.28 -3.58 -10.42
N LEU A 180 -9.66 -4.75 -10.52
CA LEU A 180 -8.26 -4.94 -10.88
C LEU A 180 -8.18 -5.70 -12.20
N SER A 181 -7.45 -5.16 -13.14
CA SER A 181 -7.07 -5.86 -14.37
C SER A 181 -5.55 -5.78 -14.56
N MET A 182 -4.92 -6.93 -14.83
CA MET A 182 -3.48 -7.01 -15.11
C MET A 182 -3.24 -7.90 -16.32
N ASP A 183 -2.38 -7.44 -17.20
CA ASP A 183 -1.82 -8.22 -18.30
C ASP A 183 -0.35 -8.50 -17.99
N LEU A 184 0.00 -9.79 -17.92
CA LEU A 184 1.34 -10.28 -17.59
C LEU A 184 1.87 -11.05 -18.79
N LYS A 185 3.01 -10.63 -19.34
CA LYS A 185 3.64 -11.29 -20.49
C LYS A 185 5.10 -11.62 -20.20
N PRO A 186 5.50 -12.89 -20.21
CA PRO A 186 6.89 -13.26 -20.00
C PRO A 186 7.74 -12.81 -21.19
N ARG A 187 8.92 -12.22 -20.92
CA ARG A 187 9.90 -11.84 -21.93
C ARG A 187 10.86 -12.98 -22.26
N ARG A 188 10.92 -14.00 -21.42
CA ARG A 188 11.76 -15.19 -21.58
C ARG A 188 10.92 -16.45 -21.39
N SER A 189 11.22 -17.48 -22.14
CA SER A 189 10.57 -18.78 -22.02
C SER A 189 11.28 -19.61 -20.95
N ASP A 190 10.94 -19.35 -19.68
CA ASP A 190 11.32 -20.19 -18.54
C ASP A 190 10.12 -21.08 -18.19
N PRO A 191 10.22 -22.41 -18.29
CA PRO A 191 9.10 -23.32 -18.03
C PRO A 191 8.52 -23.19 -16.61
N ALA A 192 9.38 -23.01 -15.58
CA ALA A 192 8.94 -22.88 -14.21
C ALA A 192 8.18 -21.55 -13.99
N PHE A 193 8.70 -20.47 -14.58
CA PHE A 193 8.06 -19.16 -14.55
C PHE A 193 6.70 -19.15 -15.27
N LEU A 194 6.64 -19.79 -16.46
CA LEU A 194 5.39 -19.94 -17.22
C LEU A 194 4.37 -20.77 -16.43
N HIS A 195 4.81 -21.88 -15.83
CA HIS A 195 3.91 -22.70 -15.03
C HIS A 195 3.32 -21.90 -13.86
N TRP A 196 4.14 -21.15 -13.13
CA TRP A 196 3.67 -20.28 -12.07
C TRP A 196 2.69 -19.21 -12.58
N LEU A 197 3.01 -18.51 -13.67
CA LEU A 197 2.10 -17.51 -14.28
C LEU A 197 0.74 -18.11 -14.63
N HIS A 198 0.69 -19.32 -15.17
CA HIS A 198 -0.54 -20.01 -15.52
C HIS A 198 -1.39 -20.38 -14.29
N THR A 199 -0.81 -20.43 -13.07
CA THR A 199 -1.60 -20.61 -11.85
C THR A 199 -2.33 -19.35 -11.41
N LEU A 200 -1.90 -18.17 -11.90
CA LEU A 200 -2.49 -16.88 -11.52
C LEU A 200 -3.75 -16.54 -12.32
N GLY A 201 -3.88 -17.03 -13.55
CA GLY A 201 -5.00 -16.67 -14.41
C GLY A 201 -5.07 -17.46 -15.70
N THR A 202 -5.96 -17.06 -16.59
CA THR A 202 -6.19 -17.75 -17.87
C THR A 202 -5.06 -17.43 -18.86
N PRO A 203 -4.30 -18.45 -19.32
CA PRO A 203 -3.24 -18.24 -20.29
C PRO A 203 -3.80 -17.99 -21.70
N ALA A 204 -3.17 -17.07 -22.42
CA ALA A 204 -3.41 -16.86 -23.85
C ALA A 204 -2.41 -17.65 -24.71
N PRO A 205 -2.69 -17.84 -26.02
CA PRO A 205 -1.80 -18.59 -26.91
C PRO A 205 -0.37 -18.03 -27.04
N ASP A 206 -0.18 -16.74 -26.75
CA ASP A 206 1.13 -16.08 -26.76
C ASP A 206 1.89 -16.17 -25.43
N GLY A 207 1.41 -17.00 -24.48
CA GLY A 207 1.98 -17.19 -23.15
C GLY A 207 1.68 -16.05 -22.17
N SER A 208 0.93 -15.03 -22.56
CA SER A 208 0.48 -13.99 -21.65
C SER A 208 -0.64 -14.50 -20.75
N VAL A 209 -0.76 -13.90 -19.56
CA VAL A 209 -1.83 -14.22 -18.59
C VAL A 209 -2.56 -12.94 -18.23
N ARG A 210 -3.88 -13.00 -18.33
CA ARG A 210 -4.74 -11.90 -17.92
C ARG A 210 -5.41 -12.21 -16.60
N LEU A 211 -5.22 -11.31 -15.64
CA LEU A 211 -5.88 -11.33 -14.34
C LEU A 211 -7.01 -10.30 -14.31
N ARG A 212 -8.15 -10.70 -13.77
CA ARG A 212 -9.27 -9.79 -13.49
C ARG A 212 -9.88 -10.16 -12.16
N TYR A 213 -9.87 -9.20 -11.25
CA TYR A 213 -10.49 -9.36 -9.94
C TYR A 213 -11.43 -8.19 -9.68
N ARG A 214 -12.55 -8.48 -9.06
CA ARG A 214 -13.54 -7.51 -8.64
C ARG A 214 -13.99 -7.81 -7.23
N GLY A 215 -14.23 -6.77 -6.44
CA GLY A 215 -14.78 -6.87 -5.10
C GLY A 215 -15.64 -5.66 -4.77
N GLY A 216 -16.52 -5.80 -3.78
CA GLY A 216 -17.39 -4.71 -3.33
C GLY A 216 -18.76 -5.18 -2.88
N LEU A 217 -19.63 -4.22 -2.57
CA LEU A 217 -20.97 -4.47 -2.05
C LEU A 217 -21.87 -5.27 -3.02
N THR A 218 -21.59 -5.25 -4.32
CA THR A 218 -22.36 -5.99 -5.34
C THR A 218 -22.12 -7.50 -5.33
N GLN A 219 -21.06 -7.98 -4.69
CA GLN A 219 -20.78 -9.43 -4.59
C GLN A 219 -21.57 -10.13 -3.47
N LEU A 220 -22.16 -9.39 -2.56
CA LEU A 220 -22.99 -9.97 -1.48
C LEU A 220 -24.33 -10.55 -1.98
N ASN A 221 -24.73 -10.25 -3.22
CA ASN A 221 -26.00 -10.67 -3.80
C ASN A 221 -25.86 -11.60 -5.03
N ALA A 222 -24.66 -12.09 -5.35
CA ALA A 222 -24.54 -13.10 -6.40
C ALA A 222 -24.93 -14.46 -5.81
N PRO A 223 -25.99 -15.14 -6.31
CA PRO A 223 -26.28 -16.50 -5.91
C PRO A 223 -25.10 -17.37 -6.34
N THR A 224 -24.56 -18.12 -5.40
CA THR A 224 -23.61 -19.22 -5.66
C THR A 224 -24.30 -20.24 -6.54
N GLY A 225 -24.28 -20.03 -7.85
CA GLY A 225 -24.60 -21.04 -8.85
C GLY A 225 -23.43 -21.99 -8.93
N ASN A 226 -23.57 -23.14 -8.31
CA ASN A 226 -22.73 -24.29 -8.48
C ASN A 226 -23.09 -24.96 -9.81
N PRO A 227 -22.16 -25.33 -10.71
CA PRO A 227 -22.41 -26.37 -11.70
C PRO A 227 -22.14 -27.75 -11.10
#